data_a2e0d13b4749b85f578f5c113081f87a
#
_entry.id   a2e0d13b4749b85f578f5c113081f87a
#
_cell.length_a   1.000
_cell.length_b   1.000
_cell.length_c   1.000
_cell.angle_alpha   90.00
_cell.angle_beta   90.00
_cell.angle_gamma   90.00
#
_symmetry.space_group_name_H-M   'P 1'
#
loop_
_entity.id
_entity.type
_entity.pdbx_description
1 polymer ?
#
loop_
_entity_poly.entity_id
_entity_poly.type
_entity_poly.pdbx_seq_one_letter_code
_entity_poly.pdbx_strand_id
1 'polypeptide(L)'
;MKRFWACLCLCCCLCAAPLWSFAAAPAGNTGTYEVTELWTGDVLTASFRMGMCFAADGKLRGVVLLRSSNGQVDVYHVYGSVQNNTFSATHGSGHKITGRFLPGDDVEVKIRLGNGMRFTTVARRFRDVPLTDDCAPLPETSTHQQD
;
A
#
# COMPACT_ATOMS: atom_id res chain seq x y z
N MET A 1 -9.72 87.20 10.56
CA MET A 1 -9.58 87.16 12.04
C MET A 1 -9.91 85.75 12.53
N LYS A 2 -9.06 85.24 13.46
CA LYS A 2 -9.25 84.02 14.34
C LYS A 2 -9.27 82.67 13.61
N ARG A 3 -8.19 81.89 13.50
CA ARG A 3 -7.49 80.98 14.44
C ARG A 3 -8.41 80.08 15.21
N PHE A 4 -8.41 78.77 14.89
CA PHE A 4 -8.46 77.72 15.90
C PHE A 4 -7.70 76.46 15.46
N TRP A 5 -6.78 76.08 16.28
CA TRP A 5 -6.00 74.87 16.28
C TRP A 5 -6.86 73.68 16.71
N ALA A 6 -6.72 72.54 16.07
CA ALA A 6 -7.07 71.29 16.68
C ALA A 6 -5.97 70.25 16.37
N CYS A 7 -5.30 69.92 17.46
CA CYS A 7 -4.28 68.88 17.54
C CYS A 7 -4.94 67.51 17.38
N LEU A 8 -4.56 66.74 16.38
CA LEU A 8 -5.02 65.35 16.26
C LEU A 8 -3.85 64.41 16.54
N CYS A 9 -3.83 63.87 17.75
CA CYS A 9 -2.92 62.78 18.14
C CYS A 9 -3.23 61.54 17.33
N LEU A 10 -2.32 61.16 16.42
CA LEU A 10 -2.39 59.89 15.73
C LEU A 10 -1.71 58.83 16.61
N CYS A 11 -2.53 58.07 17.33
CA CYS A 11 -2.08 56.91 18.09
C CYS A 11 -1.90 55.74 17.12
N CYS A 12 -0.66 55.55 16.63
CA CYS A 12 -0.29 54.34 15.89
C CYS A 12 -0.22 53.13 16.83
N CYS A 13 -1.30 52.41 16.96
CA CYS A 13 -1.24 51.06 17.52
C CYS A 13 -0.72 50.10 16.47
N LEU A 14 0.57 49.84 16.54
CA LEU A 14 1.20 48.72 15.85
C LEU A 14 0.77 47.39 16.48
N CYS A 15 -0.30 46.82 15.95
CA CYS A 15 -0.64 45.43 16.25
C CYS A 15 0.34 44.49 15.53
N ALA A 16 1.42 44.12 16.23
CA ALA A 16 2.26 43.02 15.82
C ALA A 16 1.49 41.71 15.96
N ALA A 17 0.93 41.21 14.86
CA ALA A 17 0.36 39.87 14.80
C ALA A 17 1.52 38.87 14.80
N PRO A 18 1.54 37.86 15.69
CA PRO A 18 2.52 36.81 15.62
C PRO A 18 2.26 35.97 14.36
N LEU A 19 3.21 35.95 13.43
CA LEU A 19 3.25 35.02 12.33
C LEU A 19 3.49 33.62 12.92
N TRP A 20 2.42 32.88 13.12
CA TRP A 20 2.52 31.46 13.38
C TRP A 20 2.94 30.82 12.07
N SER A 21 4.24 30.54 11.94
CA SER A 21 4.76 29.66 10.91
C SER A 21 4.22 28.26 11.17
N PHE A 22 3.17 27.89 10.46
CA PHE A 22 2.80 26.48 10.33
C PHE A 22 3.93 25.83 9.53
N ALA A 23 4.85 25.18 10.23
CA ALA A 23 5.74 24.23 9.61
C ALA A 23 4.85 23.19 8.92
N ALA A 24 4.84 23.21 7.58
CA ALA A 24 4.21 22.16 6.82
C ALA A 24 4.88 20.84 7.24
N ALA A 25 4.13 19.96 7.87
CA ALA A 25 4.58 18.61 8.11
C ALA A 25 4.97 18.01 6.76
N PRO A 26 6.07 17.24 6.68
CA PRO A 26 6.43 16.56 5.45
C PRO A 26 5.22 15.74 5.03
N ALA A 27 4.76 15.95 3.80
CA ALA A 27 3.71 15.15 3.19
C ALA A 27 4.25 13.72 3.07
N GLY A 28 4.15 12.97 4.14
CA GLY A 28 4.28 11.52 4.11
C GLY A 28 3.22 11.04 3.14
N ASN A 29 3.65 10.28 2.16
CA ASN A 29 2.81 9.69 1.12
C ASN A 29 1.94 8.59 1.75
N THR A 30 1.04 8.97 2.66
CA THR A 30 0.01 8.10 3.23
C THR A 30 -1.13 8.00 2.22
N GLY A 31 -0.86 7.30 1.11
CA GLY A 31 -1.97 6.78 0.31
C GLY A 31 -2.79 5.89 1.24
N THR A 32 -3.96 6.36 1.63
CA THR A 32 -4.87 5.58 2.46
C THR A 32 -5.33 4.40 1.62
N TYR A 33 -4.79 3.21 1.89
CA TYR A 33 -5.28 1.99 1.28
C TYR A 33 -6.55 1.59 2.01
N GLU A 34 -7.66 1.51 1.28
CA GLU A 34 -8.98 1.27 1.86
C GLU A 34 -9.27 -0.22 2.04
N VAL A 35 -8.62 -1.08 1.25
CA VAL A 35 -8.86 -2.53 1.28
C VAL A 35 -7.54 -3.28 1.38
N THR A 36 -7.48 -4.22 2.31
CA THR A 36 -6.35 -5.13 2.50
C THR A 36 -6.77 -6.57 2.23
N GLU A 37 -5.96 -7.33 1.53
CA GLU A 37 -6.22 -8.73 1.24
C GLU A 37 -4.97 -9.58 1.44
N LEU A 38 -5.15 -10.79 1.93
CA LEU A 38 -4.13 -11.84 1.92
C LEU A 38 -4.51 -12.87 0.86
N TRP A 39 -3.61 -13.16 -0.06
CA TRP A 39 -3.76 -14.22 -1.04
C TRP A 39 -2.77 -15.34 -0.74
N THR A 40 -3.24 -16.58 -0.77
CA THR A 40 -2.41 -17.76 -0.51
C THR A 40 -2.57 -18.77 -1.64
N GLY A 41 -1.50 -19.47 -1.96
CA GLY A 41 -1.54 -20.48 -3.00
C GLY A 41 -0.17 -21.14 -3.21
N ASP A 42 -0.12 -22.02 -4.20
CA ASP A 42 1.08 -22.75 -4.56
C ASP A 42 1.44 -22.49 -6.02
N VAL A 43 2.74 -22.50 -6.30
CA VAL A 43 3.28 -22.44 -7.64
C VAL A 43 4.44 -23.42 -7.75
N LEU A 44 4.30 -24.43 -8.60
CA LEU A 44 5.25 -25.55 -8.68
C LEU A 44 5.41 -26.25 -7.31
N THR A 45 6.62 -26.21 -6.76
CA THR A 45 6.98 -26.79 -5.46
C THR A 45 7.11 -25.76 -4.34
N ALA A 46 6.69 -24.52 -4.60
CA ALA A 46 6.74 -23.42 -3.65
C ALA A 46 5.33 -22.98 -3.26
N SER A 47 5.15 -22.57 -2.01
CA SER A 47 3.94 -21.89 -1.55
C SER A 47 4.18 -20.38 -1.50
N PHE A 48 3.12 -19.60 -1.66
CA PHE A 48 3.21 -18.15 -1.52
C PHE A 48 2.11 -17.58 -0.65
N ARG A 49 2.44 -16.45 -0.03
CA ARG A 49 1.52 -15.56 0.66
C ARG A 49 1.73 -14.16 0.12
N MET A 50 0.68 -13.53 -0.35
CA MET A 50 0.73 -12.15 -0.86
C MET A 50 -0.15 -11.26 0.02
N GLY A 51 0.44 -10.26 0.67
CA GLY A 51 -0.32 -9.16 1.23
C GLY A 51 -0.53 -8.10 0.16
N MET A 52 -1.77 -7.69 -0.04
CA MET A 52 -2.17 -6.74 -1.08
C MET A 52 -2.96 -5.59 -0.48
N CYS A 53 -2.57 -4.36 -0.80
CA CYS A 53 -3.27 -3.16 -0.39
C CYS A 53 -3.77 -2.42 -1.64
N PHE A 54 -5.05 -2.06 -1.63
CA PHE A 54 -5.74 -1.41 -2.74
C PHE A 54 -6.15 0.01 -2.33
N ALA A 55 -5.79 0.98 -3.15
CA ALA A 55 -6.23 2.36 -2.98
C ALA A 55 -7.52 2.64 -3.78
N ALA A 56 -8.28 3.63 -3.36
CA ALA A 56 -9.52 4.04 -4.03
C ALA A 56 -9.32 4.44 -5.49
N ASP A 57 -8.13 4.95 -5.85
CA ASP A 57 -7.76 5.34 -7.21
C ASP A 57 -7.37 4.16 -8.11
N GLY A 58 -7.53 2.92 -7.63
CA GLY A 58 -7.19 1.69 -8.35
C GLY A 58 -5.72 1.33 -8.34
N LYS A 59 -4.87 2.06 -7.60
CA LYS A 59 -3.49 1.64 -7.38
C LYS A 59 -3.44 0.45 -6.42
N LEU A 60 -2.45 -0.40 -6.61
CA LEU A 60 -2.15 -1.48 -5.69
C LEU A 60 -0.66 -1.51 -5.36
N ARG A 61 -0.38 -1.96 -4.16
CA ARG A 61 0.96 -2.39 -3.75
C ARG A 61 0.83 -3.68 -2.94
N GLY A 62 1.90 -4.44 -2.86
CA GLY A 62 1.88 -5.66 -2.09
C GLY A 62 3.26 -6.23 -1.84
N VAL A 63 3.29 -7.22 -0.96
CA VAL A 63 4.46 -8.01 -0.66
C VAL A 63 4.15 -9.48 -0.85
N VAL A 64 4.95 -10.13 -1.67
CA VAL A 64 4.88 -11.57 -1.93
C VAL A 64 5.97 -12.26 -1.12
N LEU A 65 5.58 -13.18 -0.27
CA LEU A 65 6.46 -14.11 0.42
C LEU A 65 6.37 -15.46 -0.30
N LEU A 66 7.45 -15.85 -0.97
CA LEU A 66 7.54 -17.13 -1.67
C LEU A 66 8.38 -18.08 -0.85
N ARG A 67 7.80 -19.17 -0.35
CA ARG A 67 8.50 -20.20 0.42
C ARG A 67 8.79 -21.40 -0.46
N SER A 68 10.05 -21.64 -0.71
CA SER A 68 10.55 -22.82 -1.42
C SER A 68 10.47 -24.08 -0.56
N SER A 69 10.52 -25.26 -1.18
CA SER A 69 10.47 -26.57 -0.50
C SER A 69 11.60 -26.79 0.51
N ASN A 70 12.74 -26.10 0.35
CA ASN A 70 13.86 -26.12 1.30
C ASN A 70 13.67 -25.17 2.51
N GLY A 71 12.51 -24.48 2.60
CA GLY A 71 12.18 -23.53 3.66
C GLY A 71 12.67 -22.10 3.47
N GLN A 72 13.45 -21.83 2.41
CA GLN A 72 13.88 -20.46 2.08
C GLN A 72 12.66 -19.61 1.73
N VAL A 73 12.64 -18.36 2.21
CA VAL A 73 11.60 -17.38 1.91
C VAL A 73 12.22 -16.22 1.14
N ASP A 74 11.74 -16.01 -0.08
CA ASP A 74 12.06 -14.85 -0.88
C ASP A 74 10.95 -13.80 -0.78
N VAL A 75 11.33 -12.52 -0.72
CA VAL A 75 10.41 -11.39 -0.52
C VAL A 75 10.43 -10.50 -1.75
N TYR A 76 9.25 -10.22 -2.31
CA TYR A 76 9.10 -9.36 -3.49
C TYR A 76 8.08 -8.25 -3.22
N HIS A 77 8.52 -6.99 -3.29
CA HIS A 77 7.63 -5.84 -3.26
C HIS A 77 7.10 -5.55 -4.66
N VAL A 78 5.80 -5.48 -4.80
CA VAL A 78 5.12 -5.27 -6.09
C VAL A 78 4.24 -4.04 -6.06
N TYR A 79 4.18 -3.35 -7.21
CA TYR A 79 3.40 -2.13 -7.40
C TYR A 79 2.65 -2.20 -8.72
N GLY A 80 1.42 -1.71 -8.74
CA GLY A 80 0.61 -1.81 -9.94
C GLY A 80 -0.75 -1.15 -9.83
N SER A 81 -1.72 -1.71 -10.57
CA SER A 81 -3.09 -1.21 -10.62
C SER A 81 -4.12 -2.31 -10.84
N VAL A 82 -5.35 -1.98 -10.49
CA VAL A 82 -6.55 -2.79 -10.75
C VAL A 82 -7.44 -2.03 -11.72
N GLN A 83 -7.93 -2.71 -12.75
CA GLN A 83 -8.91 -2.19 -13.70
C GLN A 83 -9.83 -3.32 -14.17
N ASN A 84 -11.14 -3.07 -14.22
CA ASN A 84 -12.12 -4.00 -14.82
C ASN A 84 -11.96 -5.46 -14.37
N ASN A 85 -11.89 -5.68 -13.06
CA ASN A 85 -11.74 -7.03 -12.48
C ASN A 85 -10.41 -7.74 -12.78
N THR A 86 -9.42 -7.02 -13.32
CA THR A 86 -8.06 -7.52 -13.55
C THR A 86 -7.04 -6.67 -12.82
N PHE A 87 -5.87 -7.24 -12.54
CA PHE A 87 -4.77 -6.51 -11.93
C PHE A 87 -3.47 -6.74 -12.68
N SER A 88 -2.57 -5.79 -12.56
CA SER A 88 -1.21 -5.89 -13.08
C SER A 88 -0.26 -5.21 -12.09
N ALA A 89 0.77 -5.94 -11.66
CA ALA A 89 1.81 -5.44 -10.77
C ALA A 89 3.19 -5.86 -11.27
N THR A 90 4.22 -5.10 -10.90
CA THR A 90 5.61 -5.36 -11.25
C THR A 90 6.50 -5.27 -10.02
N HIS A 91 7.57 -6.06 -10.02
CA HIS A 91 8.69 -5.97 -9.08
C HIS A 91 9.90 -5.31 -9.77
N GLY A 92 10.75 -4.62 -9.01
CA GLY A 92 11.90 -3.88 -9.53
C GLY A 92 12.90 -4.71 -10.37
N SER A 93 12.98 -6.03 -10.16
CA SER A 93 13.81 -6.93 -10.96
C SER A 93 13.15 -7.38 -12.28
N GLY A 94 12.03 -6.80 -12.68
CA GLY A 94 11.34 -7.11 -13.94
C GLY A 94 10.36 -8.28 -13.85
N HIS A 95 10.12 -8.87 -12.67
CA HIS A 95 9.03 -9.81 -12.49
C HIS A 95 7.69 -9.11 -12.66
N LYS A 96 6.74 -9.77 -13.31
CA LYS A 96 5.39 -9.24 -13.52
C LYS A 96 4.37 -10.23 -12.99
N ILE A 97 3.39 -9.71 -12.25
CA ILE A 97 2.26 -10.46 -11.73
C ILE A 97 1.00 -9.83 -12.32
N THR A 98 0.20 -10.63 -12.98
CA THR A 98 -1.09 -10.19 -13.52
C THR A 98 -2.15 -11.22 -13.18
N GLY A 99 -3.41 -10.86 -13.27
CA GLY A 99 -4.49 -11.81 -13.09
C GLY A 99 -5.85 -11.18 -13.09
N ARG A 100 -6.82 -11.96 -12.67
CA ARG A 100 -8.22 -11.54 -12.58
C ARG A 100 -8.87 -12.11 -11.33
N PHE A 101 -9.76 -11.35 -10.78
CA PHE A 101 -10.61 -11.81 -9.68
C PHE A 101 -11.66 -12.77 -10.23
N LEU A 102 -11.82 -13.91 -9.58
CA LEU A 102 -12.79 -14.93 -9.91
C LEU A 102 -14.02 -14.79 -9.01
N PRO A 103 -15.16 -15.40 -9.36
CA PRO A 103 -16.30 -15.47 -8.46
C PRO A 103 -15.92 -16.12 -7.13
N GLY A 104 -16.50 -15.65 -6.02
CA GLY A 104 -16.16 -16.08 -4.68
C GLY A 104 -14.85 -15.43 -4.17
N ASP A 105 -14.03 -16.23 -3.50
CA ASP A 105 -12.80 -15.79 -2.86
C ASP A 105 -11.55 -16.35 -3.54
N ASP A 106 -11.57 -16.47 -4.85
CA ASP A 106 -10.46 -16.94 -5.64
C ASP A 106 -9.92 -15.85 -6.57
N VAL A 107 -8.66 -15.95 -6.94
CA VAL A 107 -7.99 -15.07 -7.90
C VAL A 107 -7.05 -15.88 -8.80
N GLU A 108 -7.21 -15.74 -10.10
CA GLU A 108 -6.24 -16.29 -11.04
C GLU A 108 -5.01 -15.38 -11.06
N VAL A 109 -3.84 -15.96 -10.81
CA VAL A 109 -2.55 -15.26 -10.75
C VAL A 109 -1.64 -15.80 -11.85
N LYS A 110 -1.13 -14.91 -12.69
CA LYS A 110 -0.15 -15.21 -13.74
C LYS A 110 1.15 -14.50 -13.40
N ILE A 111 2.21 -15.28 -13.23
CA ILE A 111 3.53 -14.79 -12.88
C ILE A 111 4.44 -14.93 -14.10
N ARG A 112 5.11 -13.84 -14.47
CA ARG A 112 6.20 -13.85 -15.45
C ARG A 112 7.47 -13.40 -14.76
N LEU A 113 8.47 -14.27 -14.76
CA LEU A 113 9.80 -13.97 -14.24
C LEU A 113 10.61 -13.11 -15.21
N GLY A 114 11.64 -12.44 -14.71
CA GLY A 114 12.54 -11.63 -15.53
C GLY A 114 13.26 -12.42 -16.64
N ASN A 115 13.49 -13.73 -16.44
CA ASN A 115 14.05 -14.65 -17.45
C ASN A 115 13.02 -15.14 -18.49
N GLY A 116 11.76 -14.67 -18.41
CA GLY A 116 10.69 -15.00 -19.35
C GLY A 116 9.83 -16.21 -18.98
N MET A 117 10.18 -17.01 -17.97
CA MET A 117 9.34 -18.11 -17.49
C MET A 117 7.97 -17.59 -17.02
N ARG A 118 6.93 -18.40 -17.25
CA ARG A 118 5.54 -18.05 -16.92
C ARG A 118 4.87 -19.17 -16.15
N PHE A 119 4.11 -18.79 -15.15
CA PHE A 119 3.31 -19.68 -14.34
C PHE A 119 1.89 -19.12 -14.20
N THR A 120 0.92 -20.01 -14.07
CA THR A 120 -0.47 -19.64 -13.76
C THR A 120 -0.92 -20.51 -12.61
N THR A 121 -1.55 -19.88 -11.62
CA THR A 121 -2.12 -20.58 -10.46
C THR A 121 -3.42 -19.87 -10.04
N VAL A 122 -4.18 -20.52 -9.16
CA VAL A 122 -5.32 -19.91 -8.48
C VAL A 122 -4.94 -19.75 -7.01
N ALA A 123 -5.09 -18.55 -6.50
CA ALA A 123 -4.89 -18.24 -5.10
C ALA A 123 -6.22 -18.04 -4.39
N ARG A 124 -6.27 -18.42 -3.11
CA ARG A 124 -7.38 -18.13 -2.20
C ARG A 124 -7.22 -16.72 -1.64
N ARG A 125 -8.29 -15.94 -1.63
CA ARG A 125 -8.35 -14.57 -1.10
C ARG A 125 -8.98 -14.55 0.29
N PHE A 126 -8.36 -13.79 1.17
CA PHE A 126 -8.91 -13.42 2.48
C PHE A 126 -8.96 -11.89 2.52
N ARG A 127 -10.16 -11.34 2.68
CA ARG A 127 -10.40 -9.89 2.65
C ARG A 127 -10.34 -9.30 4.04
N ASP A 128 -10.06 -7.98 4.09
CA ASP A 128 -10.06 -7.18 5.33
C ASP A 128 -9.16 -7.80 6.42
N VAL A 129 -8.00 -8.31 6.00
CA VAL A 129 -7.04 -8.91 6.93
C VAL A 129 -6.00 -7.87 7.38
N PRO A 130 -5.51 -7.95 8.61
CA PRO A 130 -4.41 -7.10 9.05
C PRO A 130 -3.12 -7.45 8.30
N LEU A 131 -2.46 -6.41 7.78
CA LEU A 131 -1.15 -6.48 7.15
C LEU A 131 -0.21 -5.49 7.85
N THR A 132 1.07 -5.56 7.56
CA THR A 132 2.02 -4.53 7.98
C THR A 132 1.83 -3.23 7.18
N ASP A 133 2.45 -2.13 7.59
CA ASP A 133 2.34 -0.82 6.92
C ASP A 133 2.84 -0.85 5.46
N ASP A 134 3.75 -1.75 5.12
CA ASP A 134 4.23 -2.00 3.75
C ASP A 134 3.44 -3.07 3.01
N CYS A 135 2.30 -3.51 3.57
CA CYS A 135 1.40 -4.55 3.04
C CYS A 135 1.98 -5.97 3.05
N ALA A 136 2.97 -6.26 3.88
CA ALA A 136 3.44 -7.62 4.05
C ALA A 136 2.45 -8.46 4.88
N PRO A 137 2.29 -9.75 4.57
CA PRO A 137 1.56 -10.68 5.42
C PRO A 137 2.18 -10.74 6.82
N LEU A 138 1.35 -10.68 7.85
CA LEU A 138 1.82 -10.90 9.22
C LEU A 138 2.37 -12.32 9.37
N PRO A 139 3.35 -12.54 10.26
CA PRO A 139 3.84 -13.88 10.58
C PRO A 139 2.68 -14.80 10.98
N GLU A 140 2.75 -16.05 10.58
CA GLU A 140 1.81 -17.05 11.07
C GLU A 140 2.02 -17.20 12.57
N THR A 141 0.99 -16.88 13.34
CA THR A 141 1.02 -17.15 14.78
C THR A 141 1.06 -18.66 14.94
N SER A 142 2.20 -19.20 15.37
CA SER A 142 2.30 -20.59 15.75
C SER A 142 1.36 -20.78 16.95
N THR A 143 0.15 -21.24 16.69
CA THR A 143 -0.72 -21.70 17.75
C THR A 143 -0.10 -22.98 18.28
N HIS A 144 0.80 -22.85 19.24
CA HIS A 144 1.19 -23.98 20.08
C HIS A 144 -0.11 -24.42 20.76
N GLN A 145 -0.69 -25.45 20.21
CA GLN A 145 -1.69 -26.28 20.87
C GLN A 145 -1.00 -26.82 22.11
N GLN A 146 -1.33 -26.24 23.25
CA GLN A 146 -1.05 -26.88 24.56
C GLN A 146 -2.09 -27.98 24.69
N ASP A 147 -1.64 -29.21 24.49
CA ASP A 147 -2.30 -30.41 24.99
C ASP A 147 -2.09 -30.54 26.50
#